data_cc7daf4620ac82d7b1738ce205ca5dff
#
_entry.id   cc7daf4620ac82d7b1738ce205ca5dff
#
_cell.length_a   1.000
_cell.length_b   1.000
_cell.length_c   1.000
_cell.angle_alpha   90.00
_cell.angle_beta   90.00
_cell.angle_gamma   90.00
#
_symmetry.space_group_name_H-M   'P 1'
#
loop_
_entity.id
_entity.type
_entity.pdbx_description
1 polymer ?
#
loop_
_entity_poly.entity_id
_entity_poly.type
_entity_poly.pdbx_seq_one_letter_code
_entity_poly.pdbx_strand_id
1 'polypeptide(L)'
;HDHGAFLARELGFTPIYLRYNSGLHTSVNGRELACMLEQLLDAWPVPLGDMCVIGHSMGGLVARSAYLYGSQAGHRWVGQLRSLVFLGTPHHGAPLERAGHGVDVLLGRIPYTAPFTKLARVRSAGITDLRHGHVQDADWQGRDHFHSAKDHRVPSPLPPGVACYAVAAALAGQHGMLADRLAGDGLVPLRSGLGEHAETKHQLAFAPENRW
;
A
#
# COMPACT_ATOMS: atom_id res chain seq x y z
N HIS A 1 8.06 3.19 -17.68
CA HIS A 1 9.27 3.43 -16.90
C HIS A 1 9.49 2.25 -15.95
N ASP A 2 10.73 1.75 -15.92
CA ASP A 2 11.14 0.68 -15.00
C ASP A 2 11.95 1.31 -13.87
N HIS A 3 11.31 1.47 -12.70
CA HIS A 3 11.93 2.08 -11.53
C HIS A 3 13.10 1.24 -11.01
N GLY A 4 12.99 -0.09 -11.07
CA GLY A 4 14.06 -0.97 -10.62
C GLY A 4 15.30 -0.87 -11.50
N ALA A 5 15.14 -0.87 -12.82
CA ALA A 5 16.25 -0.66 -13.75
C ALA A 5 16.91 0.72 -13.58
N PHE A 6 16.11 1.75 -13.29
CA PHE A 6 16.64 3.07 -12.98
C PHE A 6 17.49 3.06 -11.70
N LEU A 7 16.97 2.50 -10.60
CA LEU A 7 17.66 2.41 -9.32
C LEU A 7 18.94 1.55 -9.41
N ALA A 8 18.90 0.48 -10.23
CA ALA A 8 20.10 -0.34 -10.48
C ALA A 8 21.19 0.48 -11.15
N ARG A 9 20.84 1.26 -12.18
CA ARG A 9 21.82 2.03 -12.96
C ARG A 9 22.38 3.22 -12.17
N GLU A 10 21.51 3.98 -11.46
CA GLU A 10 21.89 5.24 -10.84
C GLU A 10 22.43 5.05 -9.41
N LEU A 11 21.96 4.04 -8.69
CA LEU A 11 22.26 3.87 -7.26
C LEU A 11 22.84 2.48 -6.93
N GLY A 12 23.04 1.60 -7.91
CA GLY A 12 23.65 0.29 -7.71
C GLY A 12 22.76 -0.72 -6.96
N PHE A 13 21.46 -0.50 -6.89
CA PHE A 13 20.53 -1.47 -6.30
C PHE A 13 20.38 -2.71 -7.18
N THR A 14 20.16 -3.88 -6.55
CA THR A 14 19.71 -5.08 -7.25
C THR A 14 18.19 -5.16 -7.18
N PRO A 15 17.46 -4.93 -8.28
CA PRO A 15 15.99 -4.91 -8.27
C PRO A 15 15.44 -6.33 -8.23
N ILE A 16 14.45 -6.53 -7.34
CA ILE A 16 13.67 -7.77 -7.24
C ILE A 16 12.20 -7.40 -7.39
N TYR A 17 11.49 -8.15 -8.23
CA TYR A 17 10.08 -7.91 -8.51
C TYR A 17 9.24 -9.04 -7.92
N LEU A 18 8.34 -8.68 -6.99
CA LEU A 18 7.42 -9.61 -6.38
C LEU A 18 6.18 -9.81 -7.26
N ARG A 19 5.81 -11.07 -7.49
CA ARG A 19 4.49 -11.47 -8.01
C ARG A 19 3.73 -12.22 -6.92
N TYR A 20 2.53 -11.77 -6.62
CA TYR A 20 1.70 -12.36 -5.58
C TYR A 20 0.23 -12.46 -6.03
N ASN A 21 -0.57 -13.27 -5.36
CA ASN A 21 -1.99 -13.42 -5.65
C ASN A 21 -2.78 -12.27 -5.01
N SER A 22 -3.09 -11.24 -5.79
CA SER A 22 -3.86 -10.07 -5.34
C SER A 22 -5.33 -10.38 -4.96
N GLY A 23 -5.80 -11.61 -5.19
CA GLY A 23 -7.12 -12.08 -4.76
C GLY A 23 -7.16 -12.51 -3.29
N LEU A 24 -6.03 -12.80 -2.67
CA LEU A 24 -5.92 -13.17 -1.26
C LEU A 24 -5.94 -11.92 -0.36
N HIS A 25 -6.21 -12.13 0.93
CA HIS A 25 -6.07 -11.06 1.92
C HIS A 25 -4.66 -10.45 1.94
N THR A 26 -4.59 -9.16 2.15
CA THR A 26 -3.34 -8.41 2.32
C THR A 26 -2.47 -9.04 3.42
N SER A 27 -3.08 -9.47 4.52
CA SER A 27 -2.41 -10.13 5.64
C SER A 27 -1.78 -11.48 5.27
N VAL A 28 -2.42 -12.25 4.39
CA VAL A 28 -1.87 -13.51 3.87
C VAL A 28 -0.63 -13.24 3.02
N ASN A 29 -0.77 -12.35 2.02
CA ASN A 29 0.35 -11.96 1.16
C ASN A 29 1.49 -11.31 1.96
N GLY A 30 1.16 -10.56 3.02
CA GLY A 30 2.15 -9.94 3.90
C GLY A 30 2.99 -10.97 4.67
N ARG A 31 2.35 -12.00 5.24
CA ARG A 31 3.08 -13.10 5.90
C ARG A 31 3.97 -13.87 4.93
N GLU A 32 3.44 -14.18 3.75
CA GLU A 32 4.24 -14.86 2.72
C GLU A 32 5.45 -14.01 2.32
N LEU A 33 5.26 -12.72 2.06
CA LEU A 33 6.35 -11.81 1.75
C LEU A 33 7.38 -11.72 2.90
N ALA A 34 6.93 -11.65 4.15
CA ALA A 34 7.83 -11.61 5.31
C ALA A 34 8.73 -12.86 5.37
N CYS A 35 8.14 -14.05 5.15
CA CYS A 35 8.89 -15.30 5.09
C CYS A 35 9.84 -15.36 3.88
N MET A 36 9.39 -14.89 2.72
CA MET A 36 10.22 -14.86 1.51
C MET A 36 11.42 -13.93 1.66
N LEU A 37 11.25 -12.77 2.30
CA LEU A 37 12.36 -11.85 2.56
C LEU A 37 13.38 -12.43 3.54
N GLU A 38 12.95 -13.22 4.53
CA GLU A 38 13.84 -13.93 5.42
C GLU A 38 14.64 -15.00 4.68
N GLN A 39 13.98 -15.80 3.84
CA GLN A 39 14.64 -16.78 2.98
C GLN A 39 15.60 -16.13 1.98
N LEU A 40 15.22 -14.99 1.43
CA LEU A 40 16.06 -14.21 0.52
C LEU A 40 17.35 -13.78 1.22
N LEU A 41 17.24 -13.33 2.47
CA LEU A 41 18.40 -12.93 3.26
C LEU A 41 19.40 -14.08 3.43
N ASP A 42 18.89 -15.30 3.68
CA ASP A 42 19.72 -16.50 3.80
C ASP A 42 20.37 -16.93 2.47
N ALA A 43 19.64 -16.74 1.37
CA ALA A 43 20.10 -17.15 0.03
C ALA A 43 20.95 -16.07 -0.67
N TRP A 44 21.03 -14.85 -0.11
CA TRP A 44 21.77 -13.76 -0.75
C TRP A 44 23.27 -14.04 -0.75
N PRO A 45 23.97 -13.96 -1.90
CA PRO A 45 25.34 -14.47 -2.05
C PRO A 45 26.41 -13.62 -1.34
N VAL A 46 26.05 -12.44 -0.89
CA VAL A 46 26.93 -11.49 -0.16
C VAL A 46 26.18 -10.93 1.04
N PRO A 47 26.85 -10.34 2.04
CA PRO A 47 26.15 -9.65 3.11
C PRO A 47 25.18 -8.62 2.54
N LEU A 48 23.89 -8.74 2.88
CA LEU A 48 22.88 -7.77 2.46
C LEU A 48 23.15 -6.44 3.15
N GLY A 49 23.27 -5.39 2.36
CA GLY A 49 23.33 -4.02 2.84
C GLY A 49 21.93 -3.50 3.14
N ASP A 50 21.64 -2.31 2.64
CA ASP A 50 20.34 -1.66 2.85
C ASP A 50 19.26 -2.27 1.96
N MET A 51 18.08 -2.55 2.55
CA MET A 51 16.89 -2.98 1.83
C MET A 51 15.94 -1.79 1.66
N CYS A 52 15.47 -1.60 0.42
CA CYS A 52 14.40 -0.66 0.10
C CYS A 52 13.21 -1.42 -0.47
N VAL A 53 12.01 -1.18 0.03
CA VAL A 53 10.78 -1.77 -0.52
C VAL A 53 9.92 -0.67 -1.14
N ILE A 54 9.54 -0.85 -2.40
CA ILE A 54 8.64 0.06 -3.12
C ILE A 54 7.31 -0.66 -3.36
N GLY A 55 6.24 -0.14 -2.78
CA GLY A 55 4.90 -0.67 -2.90
C GLY A 55 3.99 0.27 -3.71
N HIS A 56 3.46 -0.21 -4.84
CA HIS A 56 2.46 0.51 -5.60
C HIS A 56 1.05 0.02 -5.24
N SER A 57 0.15 0.95 -4.94
CA SER A 57 -1.26 0.67 -4.64
C SER A 57 -1.39 -0.41 -3.53
N MET A 58 -2.08 -1.53 -3.80
CA MET A 58 -2.19 -2.68 -2.88
C MET A 58 -0.82 -3.18 -2.39
N GLY A 59 0.22 -3.10 -3.22
CA GLY A 59 1.57 -3.52 -2.85
C GLY A 59 2.13 -2.78 -1.64
N GLY A 60 1.72 -1.55 -1.41
CA GLY A 60 2.09 -0.80 -0.20
C GLY A 60 1.40 -1.33 1.06
N LEU A 61 0.15 -1.81 0.96
CA LEU A 61 -0.53 -2.48 2.08
C LEU A 61 0.15 -3.82 2.39
N VAL A 62 0.52 -4.59 1.35
CA VAL A 62 1.27 -5.85 1.51
C VAL A 62 2.62 -5.59 2.16
N ALA A 63 3.34 -4.53 1.78
CA ALA A 63 4.63 -4.17 2.39
C ALA A 63 4.48 -3.81 3.88
N ARG A 64 3.44 -3.04 4.25
CA ARG A 64 3.14 -2.75 5.66
C ARG A 64 2.80 -4.02 6.44
N SER A 65 2.00 -4.89 5.85
CA SER A 65 1.64 -6.19 6.42
C SER A 65 2.87 -7.08 6.63
N ALA A 66 3.76 -7.14 5.63
CA ALA A 66 4.99 -7.90 5.72
C ALA A 66 5.90 -7.40 6.84
N TYR A 67 6.05 -6.08 6.98
CA TYR A 67 6.80 -5.49 8.09
C TYR A 67 6.19 -5.87 9.44
N LEU A 68 4.86 -5.75 9.59
CA LEU A 68 4.17 -6.10 10.83
C LEU A 68 4.43 -7.55 11.23
N TYR A 69 4.19 -8.50 10.31
CA TYR A 69 4.35 -9.92 10.61
C TYR A 69 5.82 -10.34 10.72
N GLY A 70 6.70 -9.76 9.92
CA GLY A 70 8.15 -9.98 10.04
C GLY A 70 8.72 -9.49 11.36
N SER A 71 8.26 -8.31 11.83
CA SER A 71 8.63 -7.78 13.15
C SER A 71 8.11 -8.66 14.29
N GLN A 72 6.85 -9.12 14.22
CA GLN A 72 6.27 -10.03 15.21
C GLN A 72 6.98 -11.39 15.25
N ALA A 73 7.43 -11.90 14.11
CA ALA A 73 8.16 -13.15 13.98
C ALA A 73 9.65 -13.02 14.31
N GLY A 74 10.17 -11.81 14.52
CA GLY A 74 11.59 -11.57 14.78
C GLY A 74 12.49 -11.81 13.56
N HIS A 75 11.96 -11.59 12.35
CA HIS A 75 12.73 -11.77 11.12
C HIS A 75 13.89 -10.79 11.02
N ARG A 76 15.07 -11.26 10.60
CA ARG A 76 16.31 -10.49 10.51
C ARG A 76 16.29 -9.41 9.43
N TRP A 77 15.55 -9.66 8.33
CA TRP A 77 15.43 -8.69 7.24
C TRP A 77 14.82 -7.36 7.69
N VAL A 78 14.01 -7.37 8.76
CA VAL A 78 13.43 -6.15 9.34
C VAL A 78 14.51 -5.17 9.77
N GLY A 79 15.63 -5.67 10.30
CA GLY A 79 16.79 -4.86 10.67
C GLY A 79 17.59 -4.28 9.47
N GLN A 80 17.40 -4.85 8.29
CA GLN A 80 18.03 -4.37 7.04
C GLN A 80 17.15 -3.38 6.27
N LEU A 81 15.87 -3.24 6.66
CA LEU A 81 14.95 -2.34 5.99
C LEU A 81 15.30 -0.89 6.32
N ARG A 82 15.71 -0.12 5.31
CA ARG A 82 16.06 1.30 5.43
C ARG A 82 14.98 2.22 4.94
N SER A 83 14.24 1.80 3.91
CA SER A 83 13.18 2.65 3.38
C SER A 83 11.98 1.87 2.87
N LEU A 84 10.80 2.48 3.02
CA LEU A 84 9.54 2.07 2.43
C LEU A 84 9.00 3.21 1.58
N VAL A 85 8.78 2.97 0.31
CA VAL A 85 8.21 3.94 -0.63
C VAL A 85 6.83 3.48 -1.03
N PHE A 86 5.82 4.30 -0.78
CA PHE A 86 4.42 4.04 -1.08
C PHE A 86 3.96 4.91 -2.24
N LEU A 87 3.61 4.27 -3.35
CA LEU A 87 3.14 4.95 -4.56
C LEU A 87 1.64 4.74 -4.70
N GLY A 88 0.82 5.76 -4.46
CA GLY A 88 -0.63 5.68 -4.54
C GLY A 88 -1.25 4.58 -3.66
N THR A 89 -0.67 4.33 -2.49
CA THR A 89 -1.16 3.29 -1.57
C THR A 89 -2.37 3.78 -0.79
N PRO A 90 -3.52 3.09 -0.84
CA PRO A 90 -4.71 3.48 -0.09
C PRO A 90 -4.58 3.05 1.38
N HIS A 91 -3.79 3.77 2.16
CA HIS A 91 -3.51 3.43 3.56
C HIS A 91 -4.76 3.31 4.43
N HIS A 92 -5.80 4.08 4.09
CA HIS A 92 -7.09 4.09 4.79
C HIS A 92 -8.23 3.65 3.87
N GLY A 93 -7.89 2.88 2.84
CA GLY A 93 -8.84 2.35 1.88
C GLY A 93 -9.08 3.28 0.69
N ALA A 94 -9.69 2.69 -0.33
CA ALA A 94 -10.13 3.36 -1.53
C ALA A 94 -11.63 3.07 -1.75
N PRO A 95 -12.51 4.09 -1.78
CA PRO A 95 -13.95 3.91 -1.97
C PRO A 95 -14.25 3.54 -3.44
N LEU A 96 -13.88 2.33 -3.84
CA LEU A 96 -14.01 1.83 -5.22
C LEU A 96 -15.45 1.86 -5.75
N GLU A 97 -16.45 1.90 -4.85
CA GLU A 97 -17.87 1.97 -5.23
C GLU A 97 -18.32 3.36 -5.65
N ARG A 98 -17.65 4.42 -5.20
CA ARG A 98 -17.94 5.80 -5.62
C ARG A 98 -17.36 6.14 -7.00
N ALA A 99 -16.55 5.25 -7.53
CA ALA A 99 -15.98 5.30 -8.87
C ALA A 99 -17.01 4.95 -9.98
N GLY A 100 -18.32 5.08 -9.69
CA GLY A 100 -19.39 4.82 -10.65
C GLY A 100 -19.28 5.69 -11.91
N HIS A 101 -19.60 5.11 -13.04
CA HIS A 101 -19.80 5.63 -14.42
C HIS A 101 -18.78 6.66 -14.98
N GLY A 102 -18.29 7.64 -14.20
CA GLY A 102 -17.32 8.63 -14.67
C GLY A 102 -15.88 8.15 -14.63
N VAL A 103 -15.55 7.26 -13.71
CA VAL A 103 -14.21 6.72 -13.50
C VAL A 103 -13.94 5.54 -14.45
N ASP A 104 -14.95 4.76 -14.82
CA ASP A 104 -14.82 3.69 -15.82
C ASP A 104 -14.28 4.25 -17.17
N VAL A 105 -14.69 5.47 -17.53
CA VAL A 105 -14.24 6.13 -18.76
C VAL A 105 -12.82 6.67 -18.63
N LEU A 106 -12.46 7.19 -17.46
CA LEU A 106 -11.13 7.77 -17.22
C LEU A 106 -10.07 6.69 -17.00
N LEU A 107 -10.40 5.67 -16.23
CA LEU A 107 -9.50 4.54 -15.92
C LEU A 107 -9.28 3.63 -17.13
N GLY A 108 -10.29 3.47 -18.01
CA GLY A 108 -10.15 2.70 -19.23
C GLY A 108 -9.17 3.31 -20.24
N ARG A 109 -8.83 4.59 -20.09
CA ARG A 109 -7.90 5.30 -20.98
C ARG A 109 -6.44 5.28 -20.51
N ILE A 110 -6.19 4.88 -19.26
CA ILE A 110 -4.83 4.81 -18.70
C ILE A 110 -4.42 3.34 -18.62
N PRO A 111 -3.38 2.89 -19.34
CA PRO A 111 -2.97 1.47 -19.39
C PRO A 111 -2.69 0.84 -18.03
N TYR A 112 -2.27 1.62 -17.06
CA TYR A 112 -1.94 1.16 -15.71
C TYR A 112 -3.16 1.00 -14.78
N THR A 113 -4.28 1.65 -15.09
CA THR A 113 -5.50 1.60 -14.27
C THR A 113 -6.56 0.66 -14.84
N ALA A 114 -6.43 0.26 -16.11
CA ALA A 114 -7.35 -0.68 -16.77
C ALA A 114 -7.55 -2.02 -16.00
N PRO A 115 -6.55 -2.61 -15.33
CA PRO A 115 -6.77 -3.79 -14.48
C PRO A 115 -7.70 -3.52 -13.30
N PHE A 116 -7.69 -2.31 -12.74
CA PHE A 116 -8.49 -1.97 -11.55
C PHE A 116 -9.99 -1.82 -11.85
N THR A 117 -10.37 -1.43 -13.06
CA THR A 117 -11.78 -1.38 -13.47
C THR A 117 -12.42 -2.76 -13.49
N LYS A 118 -11.67 -3.79 -13.92
CA LYS A 118 -12.12 -5.18 -13.85
C LYS A 118 -12.15 -5.68 -12.40
N LEU A 119 -11.20 -5.27 -11.57
CA LEU A 119 -11.11 -5.65 -10.16
C LEU A 119 -12.25 -5.06 -9.32
N ALA A 120 -12.77 -3.87 -9.63
CA ALA A 120 -13.91 -3.27 -8.92
C ALA A 120 -15.17 -4.16 -8.95
N ARG A 121 -15.30 -5.03 -9.95
CA ARG A 121 -16.41 -6.01 -10.10
C ARG A 121 -16.12 -7.36 -9.43
N VAL A 122 -14.88 -7.60 -9.01
CA VAL A 122 -14.47 -8.87 -8.39
C VAL A 122 -14.60 -8.75 -6.87
N ARG A 123 -15.40 -9.64 -6.27
CA ARG A 123 -15.52 -9.79 -4.82
C ARG A 123 -14.41 -10.70 -4.30
N SER A 124 -13.15 -10.28 -4.39
CA SER A 124 -12.05 -11.00 -3.77
C SER A 124 -11.69 -10.40 -2.41
N ALA A 125 -11.06 -11.21 -1.56
CA ALA A 125 -10.56 -10.77 -0.26
C ALA A 125 -9.62 -9.56 -0.38
N GLY A 126 -8.68 -9.61 -1.32
CA GLY A 126 -7.74 -8.51 -1.55
C GLY A 126 -8.40 -7.21 -2.00
N ILE A 127 -9.48 -7.28 -2.78
CA ILE A 127 -10.25 -6.08 -3.17
C ILE A 127 -11.01 -5.52 -1.96
N THR A 128 -11.54 -6.37 -1.09
CA THR A 128 -12.14 -5.91 0.17
C THR A 128 -11.11 -5.22 1.03
N ASP A 129 -9.92 -5.80 1.17
CA ASP A 129 -8.84 -5.20 1.93
C ASP A 129 -8.38 -3.86 1.34
N LEU A 130 -8.31 -3.76 0.01
CA LEU A 130 -7.99 -2.51 -0.68
C LEU A 130 -9.02 -1.41 -0.41
N ARG A 131 -10.31 -1.77 -0.38
CA ARG A 131 -11.41 -0.83 -0.06
C ARG A 131 -11.31 -0.26 1.34
N HIS A 132 -10.90 -1.09 2.29
CA HIS A 132 -10.91 -0.76 3.72
C HIS A 132 -9.52 -0.43 4.26
N GLY A 133 -8.45 -0.65 3.50
CA GLY A 133 -7.08 -0.44 3.94
C GLY A 133 -6.63 -1.44 5.01
N HIS A 134 -7.10 -2.71 4.89
CA HIS A 134 -6.74 -3.77 5.82
C HIS A 134 -5.27 -4.18 5.66
N VAL A 135 -4.59 -4.40 6.77
CA VAL A 135 -3.17 -4.75 6.83
C VAL A 135 -2.96 -6.07 7.56
N GLN A 136 -3.82 -6.40 8.52
CA GLN A 136 -3.66 -7.57 9.39
C GLN A 136 -4.96 -8.36 9.54
N ASP A 137 -4.85 -9.60 10.04
CA ASP A 137 -6.00 -10.51 10.18
C ASP A 137 -7.10 -9.93 11.07
N ALA A 138 -6.72 -9.25 12.15
CA ALA A 138 -7.66 -8.61 13.06
C ALA A 138 -8.51 -7.51 12.41
N ASP A 139 -8.14 -7.03 11.23
CA ASP A 139 -8.90 -6.02 10.51
C ASP A 139 -10.15 -6.60 9.84
N TRP A 140 -10.12 -7.90 9.48
CA TRP A 140 -11.20 -8.52 8.72
C TRP A 140 -11.81 -9.77 9.37
N GLN A 141 -11.09 -10.49 10.24
CA GLN A 141 -11.61 -11.70 10.86
C GLN A 141 -12.78 -11.42 11.81
N GLY A 142 -13.87 -12.17 11.65
CA GLY A 142 -15.05 -12.11 12.52
C GLY A 142 -15.84 -10.80 12.44
N ARG A 143 -15.67 -10.00 11.39
CA ARG A 143 -16.30 -8.69 11.25
C ARG A 143 -17.19 -8.63 10.01
N ASP A 144 -18.37 -8.03 10.16
CA ASP A 144 -19.22 -7.64 9.05
C ASP A 144 -18.87 -6.20 8.63
N HIS A 145 -18.11 -6.06 7.55
CA HIS A 145 -17.61 -4.78 7.05
C HIS A 145 -18.67 -3.95 6.32
N PHE A 146 -19.84 -4.52 6.03
CA PHE A 146 -20.88 -3.85 5.26
C PHE A 146 -21.81 -2.98 6.12
N HIS A 147 -21.82 -3.18 7.45
CA HIS A 147 -22.79 -2.55 8.34
C HIS A 147 -22.19 -1.60 9.41
N SER A 148 -20.88 -1.35 9.41
CA SER A 148 -20.25 -0.48 10.41
C SER A 148 -19.80 0.85 9.83
N ALA A 149 -20.30 1.96 10.42
CA ALA A 149 -19.83 3.31 10.10
C ALA A 149 -18.52 3.70 10.79
N LYS A 150 -18.03 2.86 11.74
CA LYS A 150 -16.81 3.13 12.52
C LYS A 150 -15.62 2.37 11.93
N ASP A 151 -14.45 2.99 11.95
CA ASP A 151 -13.20 2.32 11.62
C ASP A 151 -12.79 1.38 12.78
N HIS A 152 -12.83 0.09 12.52
CA HIS A 152 -12.52 -0.95 13.50
C HIS A 152 -11.15 -1.61 13.26
N ARG A 153 -10.36 -1.08 12.31
CA ARG A 153 -9.02 -1.60 12.06
C ARG A 153 -8.16 -1.46 13.31
N VAL A 154 -7.22 -2.37 13.45
CA VAL A 154 -6.20 -2.27 14.48
C VAL A 154 -5.13 -1.29 14.01
N PRO A 155 -4.72 -0.31 14.83
CA PRO A 155 -3.66 0.60 14.46
C PRO A 155 -2.38 -0.15 14.05
N SER A 156 -1.86 0.19 12.88
CA SER A 156 -0.61 -0.36 12.35
C SER A 156 0.28 0.82 11.94
N PRO A 157 1.10 1.35 12.86
CA PRO A 157 1.96 2.50 12.61
C PRO A 157 3.04 2.18 11.56
N LEU A 158 3.68 3.23 11.05
CA LEU A 158 4.87 3.08 10.23
C LEU A 158 6.02 2.51 11.08
N PRO A 159 6.95 1.75 10.44
CA PRO A 159 8.09 1.18 11.14
C PRO A 159 9.00 2.26 11.75
N PRO A 160 9.34 2.17 13.04
CA PRO A 160 10.27 3.10 13.65
C PRO A 160 11.69 2.91 13.06
N GLY A 161 12.38 4.02 12.82
CA GLY A 161 13.75 4.01 12.30
C GLY A 161 13.86 3.69 10.80
N VAL A 162 12.74 3.48 10.09
CA VAL A 162 12.69 3.28 8.64
C VAL A 162 12.22 4.56 7.96
N ALA A 163 12.92 5.03 6.95
CA ALA A 163 12.50 6.18 6.16
C ALA A 163 11.28 5.80 5.31
N CYS A 164 10.12 6.33 5.66
CA CYS A 164 8.87 6.06 4.96
C CYS A 164 8.47 7.25 4.08
N TYR A 165 8.18 6.98 2.81
CA TYR A 165 7.85 7.97 1.79
C TYR A 165 6.48 7.68 1.20
N ALA A 166 5.64 8.71 1.09
CA ALA A 166 4.32 8.63 0.46
C ALA A 166 4.25 9.54 -0.76
N VAL A 167 3.91 8.95 -1.90
CA VAL A 167 3.64 9.68 -3.14
C VAL A 167 2.18 9.44 -3.51
N ALA A 168 1.40 10.52 -3.58
CA ALA A 168 0.00 10.48 -3.97
C ALA A 168 -0.24 11.45 -5.13
N ALA A 169 -1.02 11.01 -6.12
CA ALA A 169 -1.37 11.84 -7.25
C ALA A 169 -2.77 12.44 -7.08
N ALA A 170 -2.95 13.68 -7.52
CA ALA A 170 -4.24 14.34 -7.62
C ALA A 170 -4.55 14.67 -9.07
N LEU A 171 -5.80 14.45 -9.49
CA LEU A 171 -6.26 14.89 -10.80
C LEU A 171 -6.39 16.42 -10.79
N ALA A 172 -5.60 17.10 -11.58
CA ALA A 172 -5.66 18.54 -11.74
C ALA A 172 -7.03 18.96 -12.33
N GLY A 173 -7.71 19.92 -11.71
CA GLY A 173 -8.89 20.59 -12.32
C GLY A 173 -10.17 20.59 -11.50
N GLN A 174 -10.22 20.03 -10.31
CA GLN A 174 -11.41 20.15 -9.45
C GLN A 174 -11.15 21.11 -8.29
N HIS A 175 -11.49 22.38 -8.47
CA HIS A 175 -11.52 23.37 -7.41
C HIS A 175 -12.92 23.42 -6.78
N GLY A 176 -13.03 23.11 -5.47
CA GLY A 176 -14.25 23.20 -4.69
C GLY A 176 -14.21 22.38 -3.41
N MET A 177 -14.94 22.78 -2.36
CA MET A 177 -14.95 22.11 -1.04
C MET A 177 -15.32 20.62 -1.08
N LEU A 178 -16.02 20.15 -2.11
CA LEU A 178 -16.27 18.71 -2.35
C LEU A 178 -15.10 18.04 -3.06
N ALA A 179 -14.31 18.79 -3.83
CA ALA A 179 -13.14 18.28 -4.55
C ALA A 179 -12.00 17.92 -3.61
N ASP A 180 -11.78 18.67 -2.53
CA ASP A 180 -10.71 18.38 -1.55
C ASP A 180 -10.91 17.05 -0.79
N ARG A 181 -12.16 16.58 -0.68
CA ARG A 181 -12.46 15.25 -0.11
C ARG A 181 -12.34 14.11 -1.12
N LEU A 182 -12.33 14.42 -2.41
CA LEU A 182 -12.27 13.50 -3.54
C LEU A 182 -10.99 13.68 -4.36
N ALA A 183 -10.15 14.66 -4.00
CA ALA A 183 -8.88 14.91 -4.66
C ALA A 183 -7.95 13.71 -4.44
N GLY A 184 -7.64 13.03 -5.52
CA GLY A 184 -6.77 11.87 -5.62
C GLY A 184 -6.60 11.53 -7.09
N ASP A 185 -5.98 10.39 -7.39
CA ASP A 185 -5.82 9.88 -8.77
C ASP A 185 -7.12 9.33 -9.37
N GLY A 186 -8.26 9.59 -8.73
CA GLY A 186 -9.58 9.08 -9.06
C GLY A 186 -9.90 7.73 -8.44
N LEU A 187 -8.92 7.03 -7.86
CA LEU A 187 -9.07 5.74 -7.18
C LEU A 187 -8.76 5.86 -5.70
N VAL A 188 -7.67 6.52 -5.36
CA VAL A 188 -7.19 6.66 -3.97
C VAL A 188 -7.38 8.12 -3.55
N PRO A 189 -8.17 8.41 -2.49
CA PRO A 189 -8.25 9.76 -1.94
C PRO A 189 -6.86 10.23 -1.50
N LEU A 190 -6.51 11.48 -1.78
CA LEU A 190 -5.21 12.07 -1.46
C LEU A 190 -4.85 11.87 0.01
N ARG A 191 -5.81 12.12 0.93
CA ARG A 191 -5.62 11.91 2.36
C ARG A 191 -5.26 10.46 2.69
N SER A 192 -5.94 9.49 2.05
CA SER A 192 -5.63 8.07 2.22
C SER A 192 -4.23 7.73 1.71
N GLY A 193 -3.85 8.27 0.55
CA GLY A 193 -2.51 8.09 -0.04
C GLY A 193 -1.39 8.68 0.81
N LEU A 194 -1.65 9.80 1.48
CA LEU A 194 -0.72 10.47 2.40
C LEU A 194 -0.81 9.95 3.85
N GLY A 195 -1.62 8.93 4.11
CA GLY A 195 -1.76 8.32 5.42
C GLY A 195 -2.50 9.18 6.45
N GLU A 196 -3.27 10.19 6.00
CA GLU A 196 -4.03 11.09 6.87
C GLU A 196 -5.36 10.46 7.28
N HIS A 197 -5.67 10.46 8.58
CA HIS A 197 -6.89 9.93 9.14
C HIS A 197 -7.50 10.88 10.17
N ALA A 198 -8.84 10.85 10.33
CA ALA A 198 -9.55 11.68 11.31
C ALA A 198 -9.24 11.25 12.75
N GLU A 199 -9.08 9.94 12.99
CA GLU A 199 -8.72 9.41 14.28
C GLU A 199 -7.19 9.32 14.39
N THR A 200 -6.59 9.99 15.35
CA THR A 200 -5.13 10.09 15.55
C THR A 200 -4.44 8.72 15.65
N LYS A 201 -5.12 7.72 16.24
CA LYS A 201 -4.56 6.36 16.35
C LYS A 201 -4.29 5.67 15.01
N HIS A 202 -4.96 6.11 13.94
CA HIS A 202 -4.79 5.59 12.58
C HIS A 202 -3.92 6.48 11.69
N GLN A 203 -3.61 7.69 12.16
CA GLN A 203 -2.72 8.62 11.45
C GLN A 203 -1.35 7.98 11.24
N LEU A 204 -0.86 7.97 10.00
CA LEU A 204 0.50 7.54 9.70
C LEU A 204 1.45 8.74 9.77
N ALA A 205 2.48 8.60 10.59
CA ALA A 205 3.43 9.68 10.89
C ALA A 205 4.53 9.76 9.83
N PHE A 206 4.15 10.02 8.57
CA PHE A 206 5.14 10.38 7.56
C PHE A 206 5.77 11.73 7.90
N ALA A 207 7.09 11.85 7.76
CA ALA A 207 7.77 13.13 7.85
C ALA A 207 7.24 14.08 6.75
N PRO A 208 7.03 15.39 7.04
CA PRO A 208 6.46 16.32 6.06
C PRO A 208 7.23 16.35 4.73
N GLU A 209 8.55 16.26 4.78
CA GLU A 209 9.46 16.22 3.63
C GLU A 209 9.38 14.92 2.82
N ASN A 210 8.75 13.89 3.35
CA ASN A 210 8.60 12.58 2.72
C ASN A 210 7.20 12.37 2.12
N ARG A 211 6.42 13.43 1.90
CA ARG A 211 5.07 13.40 1.31
C ARG A 211 5.01 14.22 0.04
N TRP A 212 4.61 13.62 -1.05
CA TRP A 212 4.48 14.23 -2.38
C TRP A 212 3.17 13.86 -3.07
#